data_062458a807e9c1f6cc248871c639318c
#
_entry.id   062458a807e9c1f6cc248871c639318c
#
_cell.length_a   1.000
_cell.length_b   1.000
_cell.length_c   1.000
_cell.angle_alpha   90.00
_cell.angle_beta   90.00
_cell.angle_gamma   90.00
#
_symmetry.space_group_name_H-M   'P 1'
#
loop_
_entity.id
_entity.type
_entity.pdbx_description
1 polymer ?
#
loop_
_entity_poly.entity_id
_entity_poly.type
_entity_poly.pdbx_seq_one_letter_code
_entity_poly.pdbx_strand_id
1 'polypeptide(L)'
;GAGDYRAALNSYKELDSLFEQNQQFWSNPPIYYLSVLEGVLGSLRSVSNYDEIPYFLDKLRKLISDSTSLEFKVNATCLLFQYELFPYLDKGDFSKCTQLMADYQEILYDKEAWLGPIRKSELLLYTTLVHIGNQEYKTAKKYISNAIIDHNIKYLPLMRTIRLVRLIV
;
A
#
# COMPACT_ATOMS: atom_id res chain seq x y z
N GLY A 1 -8.40 21.91 2.89
CA GLY A 1 -7.34 22.40 2.06
C GLY A 1 -6.60 21.26 1.41
N ALA A 2 -6.20 21.41 0.16
CA ALA A 2 -5.24 20.50 -0.46
C ALA A 2 -3.97 20.53 0.39
N GLY A 3 -3.61 19.40 1.01
CA GLY A 3 -2.42 19.31 1.84
C GLY A 3 -1.20 19.71 1.04
N ASP A 4 -0.24 20.38 1.68
CA ASP A 4 1.04 20.65 1.05
C ASP A 4 1.87 19.34 1.01
N TYR A 5 1.59 18.52 0.00
CA TYR A 5 2.26 17.23 -0.19
C TYR A 5 3.78 17.37 -0.44
N ARG A 6 4.24 18.54 -0.92
CA ARG A 6 5.68 18.81 -1.09
C ARG A 6 6.36 19.05 0.26
N ALA A 7 5.73 19.82 1.14
CA ALA A 7 6.25 20.00 2.50
C ALA A 7 6.23 18.70 3.26
N ALA A 8 5.16 17.89 3.15
CA ALA A 8 5.08 16.58 3.75
C ALA A 8 6.18 15.64 3.23
N LEU A 9 6.43 15.62 1.91
CA LEU A 9 7.52 14.84 1.30
C LEU A 9 8.89 15.22 1.89
N ASN A 10 9.18 16.51 2.02
CA ASN A 10 10.44 16.98 2.59
C ASN A 10 10.59 16.50 4.04
N SER A 11 9.54 16.68 4.86
CA SER A 11 9.56 16.23 6.27
C SER A 11 9.76 14.72 6.39
N TYR A 12 9.10 13.91 5.55
CA TYR A 12 9.31 12.47 5.56
C TYR A 12 10.71 12.05 5.07
N LYS A 13 11.30 12.76 4.09
CA LYS A 13 12.68 12.52 3.67
C LYS A 13 13.70 12.88 4.77
N GLU A 14 13.46 13.93 5.53
CA GLU A 14 14.26 14.27 6.71
C GLU A 14 14.16 13.18 7.77
N LEU A 15 12.95 12.67 8.05
CA LEU A 15 12.74 11.55 8.97
C LEU A 15 13.43 10.27 8.47
N ASP A 16 13.35 9.95 7.17
CA ASP A 16 14.05 8.82 6.56
C ASP A 16 15.56 8.90 6.83
N SER A 17 16.16 10.07 6.57
CA SER A 17 17.59 10.31 6.83
C SER A 17 17.94 10.15 8.32
N LEU A 18 17.11 10.66 9.22
CA LEU A 18 17.31 10.51 10.66
C LEU A 18 17.24 9.05 11.11
N PHE A 19 16.28 8.28 10.59
CA PHE A 19 16.18 6.86 10.87
C PHE A 19 17.40 6.08 10.37
N GLU A 20 17.88 6.37 9.16
CA GLU A 20 19.08 5.70 8.61
C GLU A 20 20.34 5.98 9.44
N GLN A 21 20.48 7.20 9.93
CA GLN A 21 21.63 7.59 10.79
C GLN A 21 21.57 7.00 12.20
N ASN A 22 20.40 6.55 12.64
CA ASN A 22 20.13 6.13 14.01
C ASN A 22 19.50 4.74 14.11
N GLN A 23 19.98 3.79 13.30
CA GLN A 23 19.44 2.43 13.23
C GLN A 23 19.42 1.68 14.57
N GLN A 24 20.33 2.05 15.48
CA GLN A 24 20.39 1.48 16.82
C GLN A 24 19.13 1.75 17.68
N PHE A 25 18.30 2.71 17.28
CA PHE A 25 17.03 3.03 17.96
C PHE A 25 15.79 2.44 17.26
N TRP A 26 15.99 1.63 16.20
CA TRP A 26 14.87 1.01 15.55
C TRP A 26 14.19 -0.02 16.46
N SER A 27 12.86 -0.03 16.44
CA SER A 27 12.10 -1.14 17.01
C SER A 27 12.36 -2.44 16.24
N ASN A 28 12.13 -3.58 16.87
CA ASN A 28 12.19 -4.87 16.18
C ASN A 28 10.84 -5.57 16.31
N PRO A 29 10.07 -5.68 15.23
CA PRO A 29 10.35 -5.19 13.86
C PRO A 29 10.28 -3.66 13.74
N PRO A 30 10.88 -3.05 12.68
CA PRO A 30 11.02 -1.59 12.53
C PRO A 30 9.74 -0.92 12.02
N ILE A 31 8.65 -1.00 12.79
CA ILE A 31 7.31 -0.53 12.40
C ILE A 31 7.26 0.99 12.18
N TYR A 32 8.00 1.77 12.97
CA TYR A 32 8.03 3.22 12.81
C TYR A 32 8.76 3.64 11.52
N TYR A 33 9.85 2.96 11.19
CA TYR A 33 10.55 3.22 9.93
C TYR A 33 9.72 2.81 8.72
N LEU A 34 8.97 1.71 8.81
CA LEU A 34 7.98 1.33 7.79
C LEU A 34 6.96 2.45 7.56
N SER A 35 6.47 3.08 8.62
CA SER A 35 5.52 4.20 8.52
C SER A 35 6.15 5.44 7.86
N VAL A 36 7.43 5.70 8.09
CA VAL A 36 8.16 6.79 7.43
C VAL A 36 8.28 6.52 5.93
N LEU A 37 8.68 5.31 5.53
CA LEU A 37 8.76 4.93 4.11
C LEU A 37 7.38 5.01 3.43
N GLU A 38 6.31 4.60 4.10
CA GLU A 38 4.95 4.78 3.61
C GLU A 38 4.60 6.25 3.39
N GLY A 39 4.96 7.12 4.32
CA GLY A 39 4.76 8.57 4.21
C GLY A 39 5.52 9.18 3.03
N VAL A 40 6.78 8.77 2.80
CA VAL A 40 7.56 9.19 1.62
C VAL A 40 6.87 8.73 0.34
N LEU A 41 6.57 7.44 0.23
CA LEU A 41 5.98 6.83 -0.97
C LEU A 41 4.62 7.46 -1.29
N GLY A 42 3.76 7.67 -0.28
CA GLY A 42 2.47 8.33 -0.43
C GLY A 42 2.59 9.77 -0.90
N SER A 43 3.56 10.51 -0.37
CA SER A 43 3.83 11.88 -0.78
C SER A 43 4.39 11.95 -2.21
N LEU A 44 5.31 11.04 -2.59
CA LEU A 44 5.83 10.94 -3.96
C LEU A 44 4.72 10.70 -4.98
N ARG A 45 3.82 9.74 -4.71
CA ARG A 45 2.65 9.50 -5.56
C ARG A 45 1.76 10.74 -5.66
N SER A 46 1.50 11.42 -4.54
CA SER A 46 0.63 12.60 -4.48
C SER A 46 1.16 13.79 -5.28
N VAL A 47 2.50 13.90 -5.42
CA VAL A 47 3.13 14.91 -6.28
C VAL A 47 3.49 14.38 -7.67
N SER A 48 3.06 13.17 -8.02
CA SER A 48 3.33 12.48 -9.29
C SER A 48 4.82 12.30 -9.61
N ASN A 49 5.67 12.19 -8.57
CA ASN A 49 7.10 11.94 -8.72
C ASN A 49 7.39 10.43 -8.65
N TYR A 50 7.07 9.72 -9.72
CA TYR A 50 7.27 8.27 -9.81
C TYR A 50 8.73 7.86 -9.97
N ASP A 51 9.61 8.75 -10.40
CA ASP A 51 11.01 8.42 -10.69
C ASP A 51 11.81 8.10 -9.42
N GLU A 52 11.44 8.66 -8.28
CA GLU A 52 12.08 8.40 -6.99
C GLU A 52 11.51 7.18 -6.26
N ILE A 53 10.34 6.68 -6.64
CA ILE A 53 9.68 5.55 -5.97
C ILE A 53 10.57 4.31 -5.90
N PRO A 54 11.26 3.87 -6.99
CA PRO A 54 12.10 2.66 -6.95
C PRO A 54 13.16 2.68 -5.84
N TYR A 55 13.76 3.82 -5.58
CA TYR A 55 14.77 3.96 -4.51
C TYR A 55 14.19 3.60 -3.12
N PHE A 56 12.98 4.07 -2.81
CA PHE A 56 12.34 3.77 -1.53
C PHE A 56 11.76 2.35 -1.50
N LEU A 57 11.36 1.78 -2.64
CA LEU A 57 10.99 0.37 -2.72
C LEU A 57 12.17 -0.56 -2.42
N ASP A 58 13.39 -0.21 -2.84
CA ASP A 58 14.58 -0.99 -2.51
C ASP A 58 14.88 -0.97 -1.01
N LYS A 59 14.70 0.17 -0.33
CA LYS A 59 14.78 0.24 1.13
C LYS A 59 13.73 -0.68 1.78
N LEU A 60 12.51 -0.66 1.27
CA LEU A 60 11.42 -1.50 1.77
C LEU A 60 11.70 -2.99 1.57
N ARG A 61 12.24 -3.39 0.40
CA ARG A 61 12.69 -4.77 0.14
C ARG A 61 13.75 -5.23 1.13
N LYS A 62 14.70 -4.34 1.46
CA LYS A 62 15.72 -4.63 2.47
C LYS A 62 15.09 -4.85 3.85
N LEU A 63 14.17 -3.99 4.30
CA LEU A 63 13.45 -4.18 5.56
C LEU A 63 12.71 -5.52 5.62
N ILE A 64 12.08 -5.93 4.51
CA ILE A 64 11.37 -7.19 4.41
C ILE A 64 12.36 -8.36 4.52
N SER A 65 13.50 -8.30 3.84
CA SER A 65 14.51 -9.38 3.87
C SER A 65 15.12 -9.55 5.27
N ASP A 66 15.43 -8.44 5.93
CA ASP A 66 16.15 -8.43 7.21
C ASP A 66 15.25 -8.79 8.41
N SER A 67 13.92 -8.69 8.28
CA SER A 67 12.99 -9.01 9.36
C SER A 67 12.84 -10.52 9.57
N THR A 68 12.66 -10.93 10.81
CA THR A 68 12.29 -12.32 11.18
C THR A 68 10.79 -12.47 11.45
N SER A 69 10.06 -11.35 11.61
CA SER A 69 8.62 -11.36 11.89
C SER A 69 7.81 -11.59 10.60
N LEU A 70 7.06 -12.69 10.55
CA LEU A 70 6.20 -13.00 9.41
C LEU A 70 5.10 -11.94 9.23
N GLU A 71 4.45 -11.52 10.32
CA GLU A 71 3.42 -10.48 10.28
C GLU A 71 3.97 -9.16 9.69
N PHE A 72 5.15 -8.74 10.15
CA PHE A 72 5.81 -7.55 9.61
C PHE A 72 6.09 -7.71 8.11
N LYS A 73 6.67 -8.87 7.72
CA LYS A 73 6.98 -9.16 6.30
C LYS A 73 5.75 -9.05 5.42
N VAL A 74 4.64 -9.67 5.82
CA VAL A 74 3.39 -9.65 5.02
C VAL A 74 2.84 -8.23 4.91
N ASN A 75 2.80 -7.46 6.01
CA ASN A 75 2.33 -6.08 5.99
C ASN A 75 3.24 -5.16 5.16
N ALA A 76 4.56 -5.28 5.28
CA ALA A 76 5.52 -4.52 4.49
C ALA A 76 5.48 -4.91 3.01
N THR A 77 5.27 -6.20 2.70
CA THR A 77 5.09 -6.67 1.32
C THR A 77 3.79 -6.14 0.70
N CYS A 78 2.72 -5.99 1.49
CA CYS A 78 1.50 -5.35 1.02
C CYS A 78 1.75 -3.89 0.61
N LEU A 79 2.53 -3.16 1.39
CA LEU A 79 2.94 -1.79 1.04
C LEU A 79 3.81 -1.78 -0.24
N LEU A 80 4.78 -2.67 -0.35
CA LEU A 80 5.61 -2.84 -1.55
C LEU A 80 4.75 -3.05 -2.79
N PHE A 81 3.85 -4.04 -2.74
CA PHE A 81 2.91 -4.35 -3.82
C PHE A 81 2.09 -3.13 -4.25
N GLN A 82 1.54 -2.37 -3.30
CA GLN A 82 0.73 -1.19 -3.62
C GLN A 82 1.52 -0.16 -4.43
N TYR A 83 2.75 0.15 -4.03
CA TYR A 83 3.56 1.16 -4.72
C TYR A 83 4.21 0.67 -6.01
N GLU A 84 4.32 -0.64 -6.22
CA GLU A 84 4.62 -1.23 -7.53
C GLU A 84 3.39 -1.21 -8.45
N LEU A 85 2.18 -1.36 -7.89
CA LEU A 85 0.92 -1.37 -8.63
C LEU A 85 0.51 0.03 -9.12
N PHE A 86 0.66 1.06 -8.29
CA PHE A 86 0.12 2.40 -8.57
C PHE A 86 0.57 3.01 -9.90
N PRO A 87 1.84 2.90 -10.36
CA PRO A 87 2.24 3.43 -11.66
C PRO A 87 1.45 2.85 -12.84
N TYR A 88 1.03 1.60 -12.75
CA TYR A 88 0.22 0.93 -13.77
C TYR A 88 -1.26 1.24 -13.59
N LEU A 89 -1.75 1.19 -12.36
CA LEU A 89 -3.14 1.49 -12.02
C LEU A 89 -3.51 2.94 -12.40
N ASP A 90 -2.67 3.90 -12.07
CA ASP A 90 -2.88 5.33 -12.34
C ASP A 90 -2.83 5.64 -13.86
N LYS A 91 -2.18 4.76 -14.66
CA LYS A 91 -2.17 4.84 -16.15
C LYS A 91 -3.25 4.01 -16.82
N GLY A 92 -4.00 3.21 -16.06
CA GLY A 92 -5.00 2.29 -16.62
C GLY A 92 -4.42 1.05 -17.31
N ASP A 93 -3.16 0.70 -17.03
CA ASP A 93 -2.54 -0.54 -17.54
C ASP A 93 -2.95 -1.74 -16.67
N PHE A 94 -4.20 -2.14 -16.80
CA PHE A 94 -4.77 -3.21 -16.00
C PHE A 94 -4.18 -4.60 -16.31
N SER A 95 -3.61 -4.79 -17.49
CA SER A 95 -2.88 -6.02 -17.84
C SER A 95 -1.64 -6.20 -16.97
N LYS A 96 -0.84 -5.14 -16.83
CA LYS A 96 0.32 -5.13 -15.91
C LYS A 96 -0.10 -5.29 -14.45
N CYS A 97 -1.20 -4.65 -14.06
CA CYS A 97 -1.75 -4.83 -12.71
C CYS A 97 -2.10 -6.29 -12.43
N THR A 98 -2.75 -6.98 -13.36
CA THR A 98 -3.12 -8.40 -13.22
C THR A 98 -1.89 -9.29 -13.13
N GLN A 99 -0.87 -9.03 -13.95
CA GLN A 99 0.41 -9.75 -13.86
C GLN A 99 1.02 -9.60 -12.46
N LEU A 100 1.11 -8.38 -11.97
CA LEU A 100 1.68 -8.08 -10.65
C LEU A 100 0.86 -8.76 -9.53
N MET A 101 -0.46 -8.76 -9.60
CA MET A 101 -1.30 -9.49 -8.65
C MET A 101 -0.99 -10.98 -8.61
N ALA A 102 -0.75 -11.61 -9.78
CA ALA A 102 -0.36 -13.02 -9.85
C ALA A 102 1.02 -13.27 -9.22
N ASP A 103 1.99 -12.37 -9.42
CA ASP A 103 3.32 -12.48 -8.83
C ASP A 103 3.30 -12.41 -7.29
N TYR A 104 2.30 -11.72 -6.73
CA TYR A 104 2.13 -11.57 -5.27
C TYR A 104 1.11 -12.55 -4.66
N GLN A 105 0.56 -13.49 -5.42
CA GLN A 105 -0.51 -14.40 -4.95
C GLN A 105 -0.12 -15.15 -3.66
N GLU A 106 0.99 -15.86 -3.67
CA GLU A 106 1.43 -16.69 -2.53
C GLU A 106 1.82 -15.88 -1.29
N ILE A 107 2.32 -14.65 -1.49
CA ILE A 107 2.87 -13.85 -0.41
C ILE A 107 1.77 -12.99 0.27
N LEU A 108 0.80 -12.51 -0.49
CA LEU A 108 -0.23 -11.62 0.03
C LEU A 108 -1.61 -12.28 0.09
N TYR A 109 -2.12 -12.78 -1.03
CA TYR A 109 -3.51 -13.26 -1.08
C TYR A 109 -3.69 -14.56 -0.29
N ASP A 110 -2.73 -15.48 -0.37
CA ASP A 110 -2.78 -16.73 0.40
C ASP A 110 -2.43 -16.53 1.89
N LYS A 111 -1.88 -15.37 2.23
CA LYS A 111 -1.53 -14.98 3.60
C LYS A 111 -2.29 -13.76 4.12
N GLU A 112 -3.44 -13.45 3.53
CA GLU A 112 -4.22 -12.26 3.91
C GLU A 112 -4.65 -12.23 5.39
N ALA A 113 -4.67 -13.39 6.07
CA ALA A 113 -4.96 -13.49 7.50
C ALA A 113 -3.90 -12.80 8.39
N TRP A 114 -2.68 -12.57 7.87
CA TRP A 114 -1.61 -11.87 8.56
C TRP A 114 -1.63 -10.35 8.34
N LEU A 115 -2.52 -9.86 7.47
CA LEU A 115 -2.70 -8.44 7.24
C LEU A 115 -3.57 -7.82 8.33
N GLY A 116 -3.13 -6.68 8.84
CA GLY A 116 -3.98 -5.85 9.67
C GLY A 116 -5.23 -5.37 8.89
N PRO A 117 -6.31 -4.98 9.59
CA PRO A 117 -7.60 -4.66 8.95
C PRO A 117 -7.50 -3.58 7.87
N ILE A 118 -6.68 -2.57 8.09
CA ILE A 118 -6.46 -1.47 7.14
C ILE A 118 -5.77 -1.98 5.90
N ARG A 119 -4.64 -2.69 6.05
CA ARG A 119 -3.87 -3.25 4.91
C ARG A 119 -4.69 -4.25 4.09
N LYS A 120 -5.45 -5.10 4.77
CA LYS A 120 -6.37 -6.01 4.10
C LYS A 120 -7.42 -5.26 3.29
N SER A 121 -8.02 -4.22 3.85
CA SER A 121 -9.02 -3.41 3.14
C SER A 121 -8.42 -2.65 1.96
N GLU A 122 -7.18 -2.16 2.06
CA GLU A 122 -6.45 -1.55 0.96
C GLU A 122 -6.17 -2.55 -0.16
N LEU A 123 -5.63 -3.74 0.18
CA LEU A 123 -5.39 -4.81 -0.79
C LEU A 123 -6.67 -5.15 -1.56
N LEU A 124 -7.77 -5.38 -0.86
CA LEU A 124 -9.06 -5.72 -1.47
C LEU A 124 -9.61 -4.58 -2.32
N LEU A 125 -9.47 -3.33 -1.90
CA LEU A 125 -9.88 -2.16 -2.68
C LEU A 125 -9.10 -2.08 -4.01
N TYR A 126 -7.77 -2.11 -3.96
CA TYR A 126 -6.97 -1.99 -5.19
C TYR A 126 -7.16 -3.18 -6.12
N THR A 127 -7.27 -4.40 -5.59
CA THR A 127 -7.67 -5.59 -6.35
C THR A 127 -9.01 -5.38 -7.05
N THR A 128 -9.99 -4.83 -6.34
CA THR A 128 -11.30 -4.50 -6.90
C THR A 128 -11.20 -3.52 -8.06
N LEU A 129 -10.38 -2.45 -7.91
CA LEU A 129 -10.20 -1.45 -8.97
C LEU A 129 -9.57 -2.06 -10.23
N VAL A 130 -8.62 -2.98 -10.09
CA VAL A 130 -8.04 -3.71 -11.23
C VAL A 130 -9.10 -4.53 -11.96
N HIS A 131 -9.94 -5.28 -11.23
CA HIS A 131 -11.02 -6.05 -11.84
C HIS A 131 -12.11 -5.18 -12.49
N ILE A 132 -12.41 -4.00 -11.93
CA ILE A 132 -13.29 -3.02 -12.59
C ILE A 132 -12.67 -2.57 -13.91
N GLY A 133 -11.39 -2.23 -13.91
CA GLY A 133 -10.68 -1.83 -15.12
C GLY A 133 -10.65 -2.90 -16.21
N ASN A 134 -10.59 -4.17 -15.82
CA ASN A 134 -10.70 -5.33 -16.71
C ASN A 134 -12.17 -5.70 -17.07
N GLN A 135 -13.16 -4.93 -16.60
CA GLN A 135 -14.60 -5.20 -16.79
C GLN A 135 -15.09 -6.50 -16.14
N GLU A 136 -14.38 -7.01 -15.15
CA GLU A 136 -14.69 -8.24 -14.43
C GLU A 136 -15.54 -7.95 -13.18
N TYR A 137 -16.71 -7.34 -13.36
CA TYR A 137 -17.55 -6.80 -12.29
C TYR A 137 -17.98 -7.83 -11.24
N LYS A 138 -18.21 -9.09 -11.64
CA LYS A 138 -18.57 -10.16 -10.67
C LYS A 138 -17.43 -10.45 -9.70
N THR A 139 -16.20 -10.49 -10.21
CA THR A 139 -14.99 -10.68 -9.42
C THR A 139 -14.73 -9.47 -8.53
N ALA A 140 -14.83 -8.26 -9.08
CA ALA A 140 -14.71 -7.01 -8.34
C ALA A 140 -15.67 -6.97 -7.16
N LYS A 141 -16.94 -7.35 -7.36
CA LYS A 141 -17.97 -7.41 -6.30
C LYS A 141 -17.57 -8.36 -5.17
N LYS A 142 -17.02 -9.54 -5.50
CA LYS A 142 -16.56 -10.51 -4.50
C LYS A 142 -15.47 -9.92 -3.61
N TYR A 143 -14.45 -9.26 -4.21
CA TYR A 143 -13.36 -8.68 -3.44
C TYR A 143 -13.83 -7.52 -2.55
N ILE A 144 -14.59 -6.56 -3.08
CA ILE A 144 -15.01 -5.39 -2.30
C ILE A 144 -15.99 -5.76 -1.18
N SER A 145 -16.76 -6.84 -1.34
CA SER A 145 -17.67 -7.32 -0.30
C SER A 145 -16.93 -7.85 0.93
N ASN A 146 -15.72 -8.35 0.75
CA ASN A 146 -14.86 -8.85 1.82
C ASN A 146 -14.03 -7.74 2.50
N ALA A 147 -14.00 -6.52 1.95
CA ALA A 147 -13.33 -5.40 2.59
C ALA A 147 -14.04 -5.06 3.90
N ILE A 148 -13.27 -5.00 5.00
CA ILE A 148 -13.82 -4.73 6.32
C ILE A 148 -14.24 -3.27 6.40
N ILE A 149 -15.52 -3.04 6.74
CA ILE A 149 -16.00 -1.73 7.15
C ILE A 149 -16.04 -1.74 8.68
N ASP A 150 -14.98 -1.29 9.31
CA ASP A 150 -15.03 -1.03 10.74
C ASP A 150 -15.82 0.28 10.99
N HIS A 151 -16.94 0.17 11.67
CA HIS A 151 -17.76 1.32 12.01
C HIS A 151 -17.07 2.29 12.97
N ASN A 152 -16.05 1.84 13.69
CA ASN A 152 -15.24 2.67 14.58
C ASN A 152 -14.22 3.52 13.82
N ILE A 153 -13.90 3.16 12.56
CA ILE A 153 -12.96 3.88 11.68
C ILE A 153 -13.75 4.75 10.67
N LYS A 154 -14.80 5.44 11.13
CA LYS A 154 -15.78 6.16 10.30
C LYS A 154 -15.20 7.25 9.38
N TYR A 155 -14.00 7.71 9.63
CA TYR A 155 -13.45 8.93 9.00
C TYR A 155 -12.27 8.69 8.06
N LEU A 156 -11.81 7.46 7.88
CA LEU A 156 -10.70 7.20 6.97
C LEU A 156 -11.14 7.38 5.52
N PRO A 157 -10.37 8.09 4.69
CA PRO A 157 -10.61 8.23 3.24
C PRO A 157 -10.81 6.88 2.56
N LEU A 158 -10.07 5.84 2.98
CA LEU A 158 -10.21 4.45 2.53
C LEU A 158 -11.65 3.94 2.65
N MET A 159 -12.31 4.13 3.82
CA MET A 159 -13.68 3.65 4.05
C MET A 159 -14.70 4.37 3.17
N ARG A 160 -14.49 5.66 2.89
CA ARG A 160 -15.32 6.41 1.95
C ARG A 160 -15.18 5.86 0.54
N THR A 161 -13.96 5.60 0.10
CA THR A 161 -13.67 5.02 -1.23
C THR A 161 -14.29 3.63 -1.37
N ILE A 162 -14.13 2.76 -0.37
CA ILE A 162 -14.74 1.42 -0.38
C ILE A 162 -16.25 1.51 -0.52
N ARG A 163 -16.91 2.42 0.22
CA ARG A 163 -18.37 2.62 0.13
C ARG A 163 -18.79 3.09 -1.26
N LEU A 164 -18.06 4.03 -1.86
CA LEU A 164 -18.34 4.51 -3.22
C LEU A 164 -18.16 3.38 -4.25
N VAL A 165 -17.08 2.62 -4.18
CA VAL A 165 -16.82 1.49 -5.09
C VAL A 165 -17.91 0.42 -4.97
N ARG A 166 -18.42 0.14 -3.76
CA ARG A 166 -19.57 -0.78 -3.56
C ARG A 166 -20.86 -0.35 -4.24
N LEU A 167 -21.02 0.94 -4.56
CA LEU A 167 -22.19 1.44 -5.30
C LEU A 167 -22.04 1.25 -6.81
N ILE A 168 -20.80 1.04 -7.30
CA ILE A 168 -20.49 0.91 -8.73
C ILE A 168 -20.56 -0.57 -9.17
N VAL A 169 -20.27 -1.52 -8.29
CA VAL A 169 -20.23 -2.97 -8.53
C VAL A 169 -21.35 -3.68 -7.80
#